data_5c537f63c5af2d89fb435cf9aae54355
#
_entry.id   5c537f63c5af2d89fb435cf9aae54355
#
_cell.length_a   1.000
_cell.length_b   1.000
_cell.length_c   1.000
_cell.angle_alpha   90.00
_cell.angle_beta   90.00
_cell.angle_gamma   90.00
#
_symmetry.space_group_name_H-M   'P 1'
#
loop_
_entity.id
_entity.type
_entity.pdbx_description
1 polymer ?
#
loop_
_entity_poly.entity_id
_entity_poly.type
_entity_poly.pdbx_seq_one_letter_code
_entity_poly.pdbx_strand_id
1 'polypeptide(L)'
;MNKEFLLEAQKWAKEELDICINFWLKNGLDKENGGVYTCLDREGKIYSTDKSVWMQGRCGWIFAYLCHVYGVKEEWLAASKSCLDFMEKYCINRECGDRMYFTVTADGKPLRQRRYCYSEAFYCIANAEYYGITGEKEHLDFGIRDHNVEILCPFLNTACVDVRSRE
;
A
#
# COMPACT_ATOMS: atom_id res chain seq x y z
N MET A 1 17.26 -30.90 0.49
CA MET A 1 17.63 -29.50 0.75
C MET A 1 18.16 -29.45 2.18
N ASN A 2 19.36 -28.88 2.40
CA ASN A 2 20.01 -28.89 3.71
C ASN A 2 19.31 -27.89 4.65
N LYS A 3 18.98 -28.33 5.89
CA LYS A 3 18.31 -27.50 6.90
C LYS A 3 19.16 -26.27 7.27
N GLU A 4 20.46 -26.43 7.33
CA GLU A 4 21.40 -25.34 7.63
C GLU A 4 21.35 -24.24 6.58
N PHE A 5 21.38 -24.61 5.30
CA PHE A 5 21.21 -23.66 4.18
C PHE A 5 19.89 -22.88 4.26
N LEU A 6 18.78 -23.53 4.65
CA LEU A 6 17.49 -22.85 4.79
C LEU A 6 17.48 -21.84 5.94
N LEU A 7 18.14 -22.16 7.05
CA LEU A 7 18.26 -21.24 8.18
C LEU A 7 19.14 -20.03 7.85
N GLU A 8 20.23 -20.25 7.12
CA GLU A 8 21.08 -19.16 6.64
C GLU A 8 20.34 -18.25 5.65
N ALA A 9 19.62 -18.84 4.68
CA ALA A 9 18.82 -18.10 3.73
C ALA A 9 17.70 -17.30 4.40
N GLN A 10 17.04 -17.86 5.42
CA GLN A 10 16.02 -17.16 6.19
C GLN A 10 16.61 -15.97 6.96
N LYS A 11 17.77 -16.16 7.59
CA LYS A 11 18.46 -15.09 8.30
C LYS A 11 18.83 -13.94 7.36
N TRP A 12 19.47 -14.27 6.24
CA TRP A 12 19.82 -13.29 5.21
C TRP A 12 18.59 -12.54 4.68
N ALA A 13 17.51 -13.24 4.34
CA ALA A 13 16.30 -12.62 3.83
C ALA A 13 15.67 -11.65 4.85
N LYS A 14 15.76 -11.98 6.15
CA LYS A 14 15.27 -11.10 7.21
C LYS A 14 16.13 -9.84 7.36
N GLU A 15 17.45 -9.97 7.28
CA GLU A 15 18.39 -8.84 7.32
C GLU A 15 18.14 -7.89 6.14
N GLU A 16 17.96 -8.41 4.92
CA GLU A 16 17.64 -7.63 3.73
C GLU A 16 16.28 -6.94 3.84
N LEU A 17 15.28 -7.63 4.42
CA LEU A 17 13.97 -7.03 4.67
C LEU A 17 14.07 -5.85 5.63
N ASP A 18 14.82 -5.99 6.73
CA ASP A 18 15.01 -4.91 7.71
C ASP A 18 15.72 -3.71 7.08
N ILE A 19 16.74 -3.94 6.23
CA ILE A 19 17.43 -2.88 5.48
C ILE A 19 16.44 -2.15 4.56
N CYS A 20 15.63 -2.89 3.83
CA CYS A 20 14.65 -2.35 2.90
C CYS A 20 13.58 -1.52 3.63
N ILE A 21 13.02 -2.03 4.73
CA ILE A 21 12.03 -1.33 5.55
C ILE A 21 12.61 0.00 6.07
N ASN A 22 13.81 -0.04 6.65
CA ASN A 22 14.47 1.15 7.19
C ASN A 22 14.78 2.19 6.11
N PHE A 23 15.16 1.74 4.91
CA PHE A 23 15.38 2.63 3.76
C PHE A 23 14.09 3.40 3.42
N TRP A 24 12.96 2.72 3.31
CA TRP A 24 11.69 3.35 2.94
C TRP A 24 11.13 4.23 4.05
N LEU A 25 11.22 3.83 5.31
CA LEU A 25 10.81 4.67 6.44
C LEU A 25 11.62 5.97 6.53
N LYS A 26 12.92 5.88 6.24
CA LYS A 26 13.83 7.03 6.31
C LYS A 26 13.69 7.98 5.12
N ASN A 27 13.61 7.44 3.90
CA ASN A 27 13.78 8.22 2.68
C ASN A 27 12.48 8.32 1.85
N GLY A 28 11.57 7.36 2.00
CA GLY A 28 10.39 7.24 1.13
C GLY A 28 9.19 8.06 1.58
N LEU A 29 9.00 8.27 2.89
CA LEU A 29 7.81 8.94 3.39
C LEU A 29 7.81 10.44 3.06
N ASP A 30 6.73 10.93 2.45
CA ASP A 30 6.49 12.36 2.27
C ASP A 30 5.78 12.92 3.51
N LYS A 31 6.54 13.61 4.34
CA LYS A 31 6.05 14.19 5.61
C LYS A 31 5.25 15.48 5.41
N GLU A 32 5.31 16.08 4.23
CA GLU A 32 4.63 17.33 3.91
C GLU A 32 3.23 17.07 3.35
N ASN A 33 3.13 16.19 2.35
CA ASN A 33 1.88 15.94 1.63
C ASN A 33 1.24 14.59 1.95
N GLY A 34 1.95 13.71 2.66
CA GLY A 34 1.54 12.34 2.93
C GLY A 34 1.88 11.35 1.81
N GLY A 35 1.70 10.07 2.11
CA GLY A 35 2.09 9.00 1.21
C GLY A 35 3.60 8.83 1.07
N VAL A 36 4.05 8.26 -0.05
CA VAL A 36 5.46 7.98 -0.30
C VAL A 36 5.92 8.58 -1.62
N TYR A 37 7.17 9.02 -1.65
CA TYR A 37 7.88 9.28 -2.91
C TYR A 37 8.18 7.95 -3.61
N THR A 38 8.04 7.90 -4.94
CA THR A 38 8.17 6.66 -5.71
C THR A 38 9.37 6.65 -6.64
N CYS A 39 10.09 7.75 -6.70
CA CYS A 39 11.23 7.96 -7.58
C CYS A 39 12.47 8.36 -6.75
N LEU A 40 13.13 7.35 -6.17
CA LEU A 40 14.35 7.49 -5.38
C LEU A 40 15.49 6.72 -6.03
N ASP A 41 16.71 7.20 -5.86
CA ASP A 41 17.91 6.44 -6.17
C ASP A 41 18.29 5.48 -5.01
N ARG A 42 19.37 4.74 -5.17
CA ARG A 42 19.81 3.75 -4.17
C ARG A 42 20.27 4.37 -2.85
N GLU A 43 20.68 5.62 -2.87
CA GLU A 43 21.08 6.39 -1.71
C GLU A 43 19.91 7.08 -1.01
N GLY A 44 18.68 7.00 -1.60
CA GLY A 44 17.46 7.60 -1.09
C GLY A 44 17.25 9.04 -1.54
N LYS A 45 18.00 9.53 -2.53
CA LYS A 45 17.78 10.85 -3.11
C LYS A 45 16.58 10.83 -4.04
N ILE A 46 15.63 11.72 -3.79
CA ILE A 46 14.43 11.89 -4.62
C ILE A 46 14.84 12.61 -5.92
N TYR A 47 14.59 11.99 -7.08
CA TYR A 47 14.85 12.59 -8.40
C TYR A 47 13.58 13.00 -9.13
N SER A 48 12.39 12.58 -8.66
CA SER A 48 11.10 13.10 -9.08
C SER A 48 10.13 13.05 -7.90
N THR A 49 9.35 14.09 -7.73
CA THR A 49 8.32 14.17 -6.68
C THR A 49 6.96 13.66 -7.14
N ASP A 50 6.82 13.31 -8.42
CA ASP A 50 5.60 12.68 -8.93
C ASP A 50 5.36 11.34 -8.26
N LYS A 51 4.11 11.08 -7.87
CA LYS A 51 3.73 9.88 -7.13
C LYS A 51 2.95 8.92 -8.00
N SER A 52 3.46 7.69 -8.11
CA SER A 52 2.73 6.58 -8.72
C SER A 52 1.67 6.07 -7.74
N VAL A 53 0.40 6.09 -8.13
CA VAL A 53 -0.72 5.61 -7.30
C VAL A 53 -0.58 4.11 -7.00
N TRP A 54 -0.07 3.31 -7.95
CA TRP A 54 0.24 1.90 -7.71
C TRP A 54 1.21 1.71 -6.54
N MET A 55 2.23 2.54 -6.48
CA MET A 55 3.25 2.42 -5.44
C MET A 55 2.73 2.89 -4.10
N GLN A 56 1.81 3.87 -4.06
CA GLN A 56 1.11 4.23 -2.82
C GLN A 56 0.38 3.01 -2.25
N GLY A 57 -0.45 2.35 -3.06
CA GLY A 57 -1.21 1.18 -2.62
C GLY A 57 -0.31 0.01 -2.22
N ARG A 58 0.75 -0.27 -2.99
CA ARG A 58 1.72 -1.33 -2.64
C ARG A 58 2.47 -1.02 -1.35
N CYS A 59 2.86 0.23 -1.13
CA CYS A 59 3.53 0.66 0.09
C CYS A 59 2.58 0.59 1.29
N GLY A 60 1.35 1.06 1.15
CA GLY A 60 0.31 0.94 2.17
C GLY A 60 0.08 -0.50 2.57
N TRP A 61 -0.07 -1.38 1.57
CA TRP A 61 -0.25 -2.81 1.82
C TRP A 61 0.95 -3.44 2.54
N ILE A 62 2.19 -3.22 2.07
CA ILE A 62 3.36 -3.91 2.64
C ILE A 62 3.58 -3.50 4.10
N PHE A 63 3.40 -2.23 4.47
CA PHE A 63 3.57 -1.79 5.84
C PHE A 63 2.46 -2.34 6.77
N ALA A 64 1.22 -2.45 6.29
CA ALA A 64 0.15 -3.14 7.01
C ALA A 64 0.47 -4.63 7.16
N TYR A 65 0.88 -5.31 6.08
CA TYR A 65 1.22 -6.73 6.09
C TYR A 65 2.40 -7.05 7.03
N LEU A 66 3.38 -6.16 7.14
CA LEU A 66 4.46 -6.29 8.13
C LEU A 66 3.91 -6.28 9.55
N CYS A 67 2.94 -5.43 9.85
CA CYS A 67 2.25 -5.43 11.13
C CYS A 67 1.49 -6.74 11.39
N HIS A 68 0.89 -7.31 10.36
CA HIS A 68 0.20 -8.59 10.45
C HIS A 68 1.16 -9.75 10.78
N VAL A 69 2.31 -9.81 10.09
CA VAL A 69 3.25 -10.94 10.20
C VAL A 69 4.17 -10.83 11.41
N TYR A 70 4.65 -9.64 11.73
CA TYR A 70 5.69 -9.43 12.75
C TYR A 70 5.19 -8.71 14.01
N GLY A 71 3.89 -8.41 14.07
CA GLY A 71 3.29 -7.62 15.14
C GLY A 71 3.28 -6.13 14.84
N VAL A 72 2.31 -5.45 15.44
CA VAL A 72 2.04 -4.03 15.17
C VAL A 72 3.20 -3.17 15.66
N LYS A 73 3.77 -2.36 14.75
CA LYS A 73 4.66 -1.26 15.06
C LYS A 73 4.01 0.05 14.60
N GLU A 74 4.00 1.03 15.49
CA GLU A 74 3.35 2.32 15.25
C GLU A 74 3.87 3.01 13.99
N GLU A 75 5.19 3.00 13.76
CA GLU A 75 5.81 3.58 12.57
C GLU A 75 5.38 2.92 11.26
N TRP A 76 5.16 1.60 11.25
CA TRP A 76 4.68 0.86 10.08
C TRP A 76 3.21 1.15 9.81
N LEU A 77 2.41 1.13 10.88
CA LEU A 77 0.99 1.42 10.78
C LEU A 77 0.76 2.86 10.30
N ALA A 78 1.53 3.82 10.82
CA ALA A 78 1.49 5.21 10.39
C ALA A 78 1.92 5.39 8.93
N ALA A 79 2.95 4.66 8.47
CA ALA A 79 3.38 4.68 7.07
C ALA A 79 2.29 4.12 6.14
N SER A 80 1.65 3.02 6.52
CA SER A 80 0.49 2.47 5.79
C SER A 80 -0.64 3.47 5.72
N LYS A 81 -1.07 4.01 6.87
CA LYS A 81 -2.15 5.01 6.96
C LYS A 81 -1.88 6.22 6.08
N SER A 82 -0.65 6.74 6.11
CA SER A 82 -0.25 7.89 5.28
C SER A 82 -0.46 7.64 3.79
N CYS A 83 -0.15 6.44 3.31
CA CYS A 83 -0.40 6.06 1.92
C CYS A 83 -1.90 5.99 1.60
N LEU A 84 -2.68 5.39 2.49
CA LEU A 84 -4.14 5.24 2.32
C LEU A 84 -4.84 6.60 2.32
N ASP A 85 -4.52 7.46 3.28
CA ASP A 85 -5.08 8.81 3.38
C ASP A 85 -4.74 9.67 2.15
N PHE A 86 -3.49 9.56 1.66
CA PHE A 86 -3.08 10.23 0.44
C PHE A 86 -3.88 9.76 -0.78
N MET A 87 -4.08 8.45 -0.91
CA MET A 87 -4.86 7.90 -2.02
C MET A 87 -6.32 8.30 -1.97
N GLU A 88 -6.98 8.21 -0.81
CA GLU A 88 -8.37 8.60 -0.64
C GLU A 88 -8.58 10.09 -0.96
N LYS A 89 -7.66 10.93 -0.52
CA LYS A 89 -7.77 12.38 -0.67
C LYS A 89 -7.51 12.87 -2.09
N TYR A 90 -6.53 12.27 -2.78
CA TYR A 90 -5.97 12.86 -4.00
C TYR A 90 -6.00 11.96 -5.23
N CYS A 91 -6.13 10.64 -5.06
CA CYS A 91 -5.91 9.72 -6.17
C CYS A 91 -7.19 9.23 -6.84
N ILE A 92 -8.36 9.59 -6.31
CA ILE A 92 -9.67 9.17 -6.85
C ILE A 92 -10.26 10.29 -7.71
N ASN A 93 -10.59 9.98 -8.95
CA ASN A 93 -11.28 10.88 -9.86
C ASN A 93 -12.80 10.77 -9.66
N ARG A 94 -13.34 11.58 -8.77
CA ARG A 94 -14.75 11.58 -8.40
C ARG A 94 -15.67 12.03 -9.56
N GLU A 95 -15.14 12.73 -10.55
CA GLU A 95 -15.88 13.18 -11.72
C GLU A 95 -15.98 12.09 -12.81
N CYS A 96 -15.16 11.04 -12.69
CA CYS A 96 -15.07 9.95 -13.67
C CYS A 96 -15.39 8.58 -13.04
N GLY A 97 -16.49 8.51 -12.25
CA GLY A 97 -16.97 7.26 -11.66
C GLY A 97 -16.00 6.64 -10.66
N ASP A 98 -15.37 7.47 -9.86
CA ASP A 98 -14.40 7.09 -8.80
C ASP A 98 -13.18 6.28 -9.30
N ARG A 99 -12.86 6.37 -10.60
CA ARG A 99 -11.66 5.77 -11.16
C ARG A 99 -10.41 6.44 -10.58
N MET A 100 -9.38 5.65 -10.31
CA MET A 100 -8.14 6.19 -9.76
C MET A 100 -7.19 6.70 -10.84
N TYR A 101 -6.44 7.74 -10.49
CA TYR A 101 -5.32 8.20 -11.32
C TYR A 101 -4.19 7.17 -11.30
N PHE A 102 -3.33 7.25 -12.30
CA PHE A 102 -2.10 6.44 -12.38
C PHE A 102 -0.91 7.18 -11.77
N THR A 103 -0.85 8.49 -11.98
CA THR A 103 0.21 9.35 -11.46
C THR A 103 -0.39 10.70 -11.06
N VAL A 104 0.08 11.22 -9.93
CA VAL A 104 -0.26 12.55 -9.41
C VAL A 104 1.02 13.29 -9.00
N THR A 105 0.94 14.62 -8.87
CA THR A 105 2.05 15.41 -8.28
C THR A 105 2.21 15.12 -6.79
N ALA A 106 3.28 15.63 -6.16
CA ALA A 106 3.49 15.49 -4.72
C ALA A 106 2.31 15.99 -3.90
N ASP A 107 1.70 17.12 -4.30
CA ASP A 107 0.53 17.76 -3.67
C ASP A 107 -0.81 17.21 -4.16
N GLY A 108 -0.81 16.13 -4.94
CA GLY A 108 -2.00 15.38 -5.32
C GLY A 108 -2.72 15.87 -6.58
N LYS A 109 -2.13 16.77 -7.39
CA LYS A 109 -2.74 17.18 -8.65
C LYS A 109 -2.65 16.07 -9.70
N PRO A 110 -3.73 15.77 -10.44
CA PRO A 110 -3.72 14.73 -11.45
C PRO A 110 -2.72 15.00 -12.57
N LEU A 111 -1.91 14.00 -12.91
CA LEU A 111 -0.99 14.04 -14.06
C LEU A 111 -1.42 13.06 -15.14
N ARG A 112 -1.83 11.87 -14.75
CA ARG A 112 -2.16 10.82 -15.70
C ARG A 112 -3.23 9.88 -15.16
N GLN A 113 -4.18 9.52 -16.02
CA GLN A 113 -5.15 8.46 -15.78
C GLN A 113 -4.96 7.37 -16.83
N ARG A 114 -5.11 6.10 -16.44
CA ARG A 114 -5.07 4.95 -17.34
C ARG A 114 -6.39 4.18 -17.30
N ARG A 115 -6.62 3.34 -18.34
CA ARG A 115 -7.80 2.48 -18.42
C ARG A 115 -7.74 1.22 -17.57
N TYR A 116 -6.55 0.88 -17.03
CA TYR A 116 -6.33 -0.32 -16.22
C TYR A 116 -6.77 -0.09 -14.77
N CYS A 117 -7.29 -1.14 -14.14
CA CYS A 117 -7.82 -1.13 -12.77
C CYS A 117 -6.78 -1.45 -11.69
N TYR A 118 -5.48 -1.38 -11.99
CA TYR A 118 -4.44 -1.77 -11.02
C TYR A 118 -4.28 -0.77 -9.86
N SER A 119 -4.56 0.51 -10.08
CA SER A 119 -4.54 1.50 -8.99
C SER A 119 -5.61 1.16 -7.98
N GLU A 120 -6.82 0.89 -8.46
CA GLU A 120 -7.98 0.48 -7.67
C GLU A 120 -7.69 -0.84 -6.94
N ALA A 121 -7.09 -1.82 -7.62
CA ALA A 121 -6.74 -3.10 -7.03
C ALA A 121 -5.78 -2.94 -5.85
N PHE A 122 -4.71 -2.18 -6.01
CA PHE A 122 -3.75 -1.95 -4.92
C PHE A 122 -4.34 -1.11 -3.79
N TYR A 123 -5.25 -0.19 -4.10
CA TYR A 123 -5.99 0.56 -3.09
C TYR A 123 -6.89 -0.36 -2.25
N CYS A 124 -7.65 -1.25 -2.89
CA CYS A 124 -8.53 -2.21 -2.21
C CYS A 124 -7.74 -3.15 -1.30
N ILE A 125 -6.67 -3.79 -1.80
CA ILE A 125 -5.90 -4.74 -0.98
C ILE A 125 -5.20 -4.05 0.19
N ALA A 126 -4.74 -2.81 0.02
CA ALA A 126 -4.10 -2.07 1.09
C ALA A 126 -5.09 -1.68 2.20
N ASN A 127 -6.31 -1.23 1.82
CA ASN A 127 -7.38 -0.95 2.78
C ASN A 127 -7.84 -2.22 3.50
N ALA A 128 -8.00 -3.34 2.79
CA ALA A 128 -8.39 -4.61 3.38
C ALA A 128 -7.38 -5.11 4.42
N GLU A 129 -6.07 -5.02 4.11
CA GLU A 129 -5.01 -5.41 5.04
C GLU A 129 -4.96 -4.49 6.27
N TYR A 130 -5.09 -3.18 6.06
CA TYR A 130 -5.11 -2.20 7.14
C TYR A 130 -6.33 -2.42 8.06
N TYR A 131 -7.52 -2.65 7.48
CA TYR A 131 -8.73 -3.01 8.22
C TYR A 131 -8.52 -4.28 9.06
N GLY A 132 -7.90 -5.30 8.50
CA GLY A 132 -7.63 -6.57 9.19
C GLY A 132 -6.80 -6.40 10.48
N ILE A 133 -6.02 -5.33 10.58
CA ILE A 133 -5.18 -5.02 11.74
C ILE A 133 -5.89 -4.09 12.71
N THR A 134 -6.54 -3.04 12.20
CA THR A 134 -7.10 -1.95 13.02
C THR A 134 -8.55 -2.13 13.39
N GLY A 135 -9.33 -2.84 12.56
CA GLY A 135 -10.78 -2.92 12.66
C GLY A 135 -11.51 -1.61 12.30
N GLU A 136 -10.82 -0.64 11.73
CA GLU A 136 -11.40 0.66 11.33
C GLU A 136 -12.32 0.49 10.11
N LYS A 137 -13.63 0.46 10.32
CA LYS A 137 -14.65 0.12 9.31
C LYS A 137 -14.62 0.99 8.05
N GLU A 138 -14.16 2.23 8.15
CA GLU A 138 -14.01 3.08 6.97
C GLU A 138 -13.10 2.47 5.89
N HIS A 139 -12.04 1.76 6.30
CA HIS A 139 -11.14 1.09 5.37
C HIS A 139 -11.76 -0.14 4.72
N LEU A 140 -12.69 -0.82 5.39
CA LEU A 140 -13.50 -1.86 4.78
C LEU A 140 -14.42 -1.27 3.71
N ASP A 141 -15.10 -0.16 4.03
CA ASP A 141 -16.01 0.51 3.11
C ASP A 141 -15.27 1.07 1.88
N PHE A 142 -14.05 1.57 2.04
CA PHE A 142 -13.19 2.02 0.93
C PHE A 142 -12.81 0.88 0.00
N GLY A 143 -12.48 -0.29 0.54
CA GLY A 143 -12.18 -1.49 -0.24
C GLY A 143 -13.36 -2.04 -1.03
N ILE A 144 -14.60 -1.81 -0.56
CA ILE A 144 -15.83 -2.37 -1.17
C ILE A 144 -16.50 -1.38 -2.14
N ARG A 145 -16.32 -0.07 -1.96
CA ARG A 145 -17.02 0.99 -2.72
C ARG A 145 -16.77 0.96 -4.23
N ASP A 146 -15.68 0.38 -4.66
CA ASP A 146 -15.34 0.34 -6.06
C ASP A 146 -16.18 -0.75 -6.76
N HIS A 147 -17.20 -0.33 -7.51
CA HIS A 147 -18.10 -1.19 -8.28
C HIS A 147 -17.38 -2.11 -9.28
N ASN A 148 -16.07 -2.01 -9.41
CA ASN A 148 -15.21 -2.92 -10.18
C ASN A 148 -14.69 -4.12 -9.37
N VAL A 149 -15.13 -4.30 -8.11
CA VAL A 149 -14.80 -5.45 -7.26
C VAL A 149 -15.16 -6.80 -7.93
N GLU A 150 -16.16 -6.83 -8.81
CA GLU A 150 -16.49 -8.03 -9.59
C GLU A 150 -15.33 -8.52 -10.48
N ILE A 151 -14.48 -7.60 -10.96
CA ILE A 151 -13.29 -7.93 -11.75
C ILE A 151 -12.12 -8.35 -10.84
N LEU A 152 -12.10 -7.89 -9.60
CA LEU A 152 -11.05 -8.16 -8.60
C LEU A 152 -11.38 -9.35 -7.69
N CYS A 153 -12.62 -9.84 -7.73
CA CYS A 153 -13.14 -10.89 -6.87
C CYS A 153 -12.27 -12.18 -6.81
N PRO A 154 -11.58 -12.63 -7.88
CA PRO A 154 -10.68 -13.79 -7.77
C PRO A 154 -9.47 -13.55 -6.87
N PHE A 155 -9.00 -12.29 -6.75
CA PHE A 155 -7.84 -11.92 -5.93
C PHE A 155 -8.24 -11.53 -4.50
N LEU A 156 -9.44 -10.97 -4.33
CA LEU A 156 -9.96 -10.57 -3.02
C LEU A 156 -10.56 -11.74 -2.23
N ASN A 157 -10.92 -12.83 -2.89
CA ASN A 157 -11.52 -14.01 -2.22
C ASN A 157 -10.60 -14.65 -1.17
N THR A 158 -9.29 -14.49 -1.27
CA THR A 158 -8.36 -14.97 -0.25
C THR A 158 -8.26 -14.01 0.95
N ALA A 159 -8.37 -12.71 0.75
CA ALA A 159 -8.30 -11.72 1.83
C ALA A 159 -9.67 -11.47 2.49
N CYS A 160 -10.76 -11.40 1.70
CA CYS A 160 -12.11 -11.16 2.21
C CYS A 160 -12.77 -12.39 2.88
N VAL A 161 -12.35 -13.61 2.56
CA VAL A 161 -12.89 -14.83 3.19
C VAL A 161 -12.49 -14.90 4.67
N ASP A 162 -11.31 -14.44 5.02
CA ASP A 162 -10.86 -14.41 6.42
C ASP A 162 -11.58 -13.34 7.27
N VAL A 163 -12.07 -12.27 6.65
CA VAL A 163 -12.83 -11.21 7.35
C VAL A 163 -14.26 -11.67 7.68
N ARG A 164 -14.89 -12.43 6.79
CA ARG A 164 -16.25 -12.96 7.02
C ARG A 164 -16.34 -14.12 8.02
N SER A 165 -15.23 -14.78 8.29
CA SER A 165 -15.18 -15.89 9.25
C SER A 165 -14.91 -15.46 10.70
N ARG A 166 -14.78 -14.15 10.96
CA ARG A 166 -14.56 -13.58 12.31
C ARG A 166 -15.78 -12.85 12.90
N GLU A 167 -16.92 -12.88 12.21
CA GLU A 167 -18.25 -12.54 12.76
C GLU A 167 -18.99 -13.80 13.23
#